data_d20e9d9f4e4b17614146f265b086bf93
#
_entry.id   d20e9d9f4e4b17614146f265b086bf93
#
_cell.length_a   1.000
_cell.length_b   1.000
_cell.length_c   1.000
_cell.angle_alpha   90.00
_cell.angle_beta   90.00
_cell.angle_gamma   90.00
#
_symmetry.space_group_name_H-M   'P 1'
#
loop_
_entity.id
_entity.type
_entity.pdbx_description
1 polymer ?
#
loop_
_entity_poly.entity_id
_entity_poly.type
_entity_poly.pdbx_seq_one_letter_code
_entity_poly.pdbx_strand_id
1 'polypeptide(L)'
;MNKETLSTSEKEVPKHKNALEEKYQTEEKEPLNPENIQKSQLPVPSGWRLLVLPFSPREKTKGGILIAQESLDKLRIATNCGYVLEMGPLAYYDREKFPTGPWCKKGDWVIFARYAGTRLPIEGGEVRILNDDEVLGTIKDPESVLHHN
;
A
#
# COMPACT_ATOMS: atom_id res chain seq x y z
N MET A 1 -3.37 11.71 -52.93
CA MET A 1 -2.83 10.76 -52.68
C MET A 1 -2.11 10.77 -51.50
N ASN A 2 -1.53 11.66 -51.09
CA ASN A 2 -0.79 11.69 -49.95
C ASN A 2 -1.61 11.92 -48.69
N LYS A 3 -2.88 12.01 -48.83
CA LYS A 3 -3.70 12.22 -47.71
C LYS A 3 -3.58 11.12 -46.68
N GLU A 4 -3.47 9.91 -47.14
CA GLU A 4 -3.38 8.80 -46.25
C GLU A 4 -2.07 8.85 -45.48
N THR A 5 -1.05 9.20 -46.16
CA THR A 5 0.23 9.27 -45.53
C THR A 5 0.23 10.35 -44.47
N LEU A 6 -0.39 11.46 -44.78
CA LEU A 6 -0.43 12.52 -43.81
C LEU A 6 -1.23 12.10 -42.59
N SER A 7 -2.29 11.38 -42.82
CA SER A 7 -3.08 10.93 -41.73
C SER A 7 -2.28 10.03 -40.84
N THR A 8 -1.51 9.17 -41.41
CA THR A 8 -0.71 8.26 -40.63
C THR A 8 0.31 9.02 -39.81
N SER A 9 0.92 10.02 -40.38
CA SER A 9 1.86 10.78 -39.62
C SER A 9 1.22 11.47 -38.48
N GLU A 10 0.08 12.03 -38.71
CA GLU A 10 -0.59 12.73 -37.65
C GLU A 10 -0.97 11.79 -36.53
N LYS A 11 -1.32 10.57 -36.90
CA LYS A 11 -1.69 9.64 -35.88
C LYS A 11 -0.50 9.24 -35.07
N GLU A 12 0.63 9.14 -35.65
CA GLU A 12 1.80 8.73 -34.94
C GLU A 12 2.19 9.71 -33.85
N VAL A 13 2.08 10.97 -34.14
CA VAL A 13 2.44 11.98 -33.16
C VAL A 13 1.53 11.88 -31.92
N PRO A 14 0.22 11.81 -32.10
CA PRO A 14 -0.64 11.66 -30.94
C PRO A 14 -0.38 10.38 -30.18
N LYS A 15 0.01 9.32 -30.87
CA LYS A 15 0.29 8.10 -30.18
C LYS A 15 1.47 8.28 -29.25
N HIS A 16 2.45 8.98 -29.68
CA HIS A 16 3.60 9.20 -28.88
C HIS A 16 3.23 10.00 -27.64
N LYS A 17 2.41 10.99 -27.81
CA LYS A 17 1.98 11.78 -26.70
C LYS A 17 1.15 10.96 -25.77
N ASN A 18 0.33 10.09 -26.29
CA ASN A 18 -0.51 9.28 -25.47
C ASN A 18 0.33 8.36 -24.59
N ALA A 19 1.41 7.86 -25.12
CA ALA A 19 2.26 7.00 -24.32
C ALA A 19 2.84 7.75 -23.15
N LEU A 20 3.25 8.98 -23.36
CA LEU A 20 3.77 9.77 -22.28
C LEU A 20 2.68 10.10 -21.29
N GLU A 21 1.52 10.43 -21.76
CA GLU A 21 0.44 10.75 -20.88
C GLU A 21 0.03 9.54 -20.06
N GLU A 22 0.05 8.39 -20.65
CA GLU A 22 -0.27 7.18 -19.91
C GLU A 22 0.76 6.95 -18.84
N LYS A 23 2.01 7.23 -19.13
CA LYS A 23 3.04 7.05 -18.14
C LYS A 23 2.81 7.99 -16.98
N TYR A 24 2.46 9.24 -17.27
CA TYR A 24 2.20 10.18 -16.21
C TYR A 24 0.96 9.77 -15.44
N GLN A 25 -0.06 9.31 -16.11
CA GLN A 25 -1.25 8.90 -15.42
C GLN A 25 -0.97 7.71 -14.54
N THR A 26 -0.13 6.80 -14.99
CA THR A 26 0.22 5.66 -14.17
C THR A 26 0.93 6.13 -12.92
N GLU A 27 1.77 7.12 -13.03
CA GLU A 27 2.46 7.61 -11.89
C GLU A 27 1.52 8.33 -10.94
N GLU A 28 0.44 8.85 -11.46
CA GLU A 28 -0.50 9.53 -10.63
C GLU A 28 -1.58 8.63 -10.09
N LYS A 29 -1.52 7.35 -10.38
CA LYS A 29 -2.50 6.44 -9.88
C LYS A 29 -2.43 6.42 -8.40
N GLU A 30 -3.54 6.28 -7.78
CA GLU A 30 -3.58 6.21 -6.35
C GLU A 30 -2.91 4.97 -5.87
N PRO A 31 -2.22 5.02 -4.77
CA PRO A 31 -1.61 3.84 -4.21
C PRO A 31 -2.67 2.89 -3.72
N LEU A 32 -2.30 1.64 -3.52
CA LEU A 32 -3.22 0.67 -3.01
C LEU A 32 -3.67 1.11 -1.63
N ASN A 33 -4.93 0.95 -1.37
CA ASN A 33 -5.47 1.27 -0.06
C ASN A 33 -6.60 0.28 0.22
N PRO A 34 -7.15 0.27 1.41
CA PRO A 34 -8.16 -0.74 1.76
C PRO A 34 -9.39 -0.69 0.89
N GLU A 35 -9.64 0.44 0.25
CA GLU A 35 -10.82 0.56 -0.56
C GLU A 35 -10.64 0.14 -1.99
N ASN A 36 -9.46 0.27 -2.53
CA ASN A 36 -9.26 -0.06 -3.94
C ASN A 36 -8.55 -1.40 -4.17
N ILE A 37 -8.15 -2.10 -3.13
CA ILE A 37 -7.44 -3.35 -3.32
C ILE A 37 -8.41 -4.43 -3.72
N GLN A 38 -8.01 -5.30 -4.65
CA GLN A 38 -8.86 -6.36 -5.10
C GLN A 38 -8.76 -7.54 -4.19
N LYS A 39 -9.71 -7.70 -3.34
CA LYS A 39 -9.66 -8.72 -2.31
C LYS A 39 -9.73 -10.13 -2.82
N SER A 40 -10.27 -10.32 -4.01
CA SER A 40 -10.40 -11.67 -4.52
C SER A 40 -9.08 -12.32 -4.88
N GLN A 41 -8.03 -11.54 -5.02
CA GLN A 41 -6.74 -12.07 -5.37
C GLN A 41 -5.76 -12.07 -4.23
N LEU A 42 -6.22 -11.81 -3.04
CA LEU A 42 -5.32 -11.75 -1.92
C LEU A 42 -5.12 -13.11 -1.29
N PRO A 43 -3.95 -13.35 -0.74
CA PRO A 43 -3.74 -14.61 -0.04
C PRO A 43 -4.54 -14.62 1.25
N VAL A 44 -4.75 -15.81 1.77
CA VAL A 44 -5.46 -15.95 3.03
C VAL A 44 -4.42 -16.39 4.05
N PRO A 45 -4.23 -15.64 5.12
CA PRO A 45 -3.21 -16.01 6.09
C PRO A 45 -3.63 -17.28 6.85
N SER A 46 -2.66 -18.08 7.21
CA SER A 46 -2.96 -19.32 7.90
C SER A 46 -2.51 -19.21 9.35
N GLY A 47 -3.08 -20.06 10.18
CA GLY A 47 -2.66 -20.16 11.57
C GLY A 47 -2.83 -18.85 12.30
N TRP A 48 -1.76 -18.39 12.92
CA TRP A 48 -1.83 -17.18 13.73
C TRP A 48 -1.31 -15.95 12.99
N ARG A 49 -1.30 -15.98 11.68
CA ARG A 49 -0.74 -14.88 10.91
C ARG A 49 -1.80 -13.87 10.49
N LEU A 50 -1.34 -12.70 10.15
CA LEU A 50 -2.21 -11.62 9.72
C LEU A 50 -1.77 -11.17 8.32
N LEU A 51 -2.74 -10.73 7.52
CA LEU A 51 -2.43 -10.17 6.21
C LEU A 51 -2.62 -8.67 6.32
N VAL A 52 -1.58 -7.92 6.02
CA VAL A 52 -1.59 -6.49 6.23
C VAL A 52 -1.22 -5.76 4.94
N LEU A 53 -1.91 -4.68 4.66
CA LEU A 53 -1.60 -3.83 3.52
C LEU A 53 -0.82 -2.63 4.04
N PRO A 54 0.46 -2.50 3.69
CA PRO A 54 1.24 -1.38 4.19
C PRO A 54 0.65 -0.05 3.71
N PHE A 55 0.75 0.93 4.56
CA PHE A 55 0.19 2.23 4.25
C PHE A 55 1.08 2.95 3.25
N SER A 56 0.48 3.51 2.21
CA SER A 56 1.21 4.29 1.23
C SER A 56 0.64 5.68 1.23
N PRO A 57 1.39 6.65 1.66
CA PRO A 57 0.87 8.02 1.70
C PRO A 57 0.67 8.55 0.30
N ARG A 58 -0.36 9.32 0.14
CA ARG A 58 -0.64 9.90 -1.12
C ARG A 58 0.22 11.12 -1.28
N GLU A 59 1.03 11.13 -2.18
CA GLU A 59 1.89 12.21 -2.38
C GLU A 59 1.38 13.15 -3.30
N LYS A 60 0.78 14.14 -3.02
CA LYS A 60 0.28 15.02 -3.90
C LYS A 60 1.17 16.00 -4.26
N THR A 61 1.82 15.95 -5.13
CA THR A 61 2.70 16.92 -5.53
C THR A 61 2.10 17.74 -6.51
N LYS A 62 1.65 18.76 -6.20
CA LYS A 62 1.18 19.62 -7.13
C LYS A 62 2.31 20.11 -7.76
N GLY A 63 2.70 20.01 -8.71
CA GLY A 63 3.79 20.58 -9.32
C GLY A 63 4.90 19.63 -9.37
N GLY A 64 4.60 18.63 -8.86
CA GLY A 64 5.36 17.64 -9.14
C GLY A 64 6.60 17.26 -8.55
N ILE A 65 7.40 17.62 -8.16
CA ILE A 65 8.55 17.13 -7.77
C ILE A 65 8.82 17.30 -6.43
N LEU A 66 8.98 16.43 -5.73
CA LEU A 66 9.20 16.59 -4.52
C LEU A 66 9.89 15.67 -3.82
N ILE A 67 10.95 15.71 -3.58
CA ILE A 67 11.63 14.82 -2.90
C ILE A 67 12.18 15.48 -1.75
N ALA A 68 11.46 16.03 -0.99
CA ALA A 68 11.93 16.68 0.18
C ALA A 68 12.25 15.64 1.21
N GLN A 69 12.97 16.02 2.19
CA GLN A 69 13.31 15.16 3.29
C GLN A 69 12.05 14.70 3.97
N GLU A 70 11.06 15.51 4.01
CA GLU A 70 9.81 15.14 4.56
C GLU A 70 9.21 13.97 3.87
N SER A 71 9.30 13.90 2.56
CA SER A 71 8.77 12.80 1.80
C SER A 71 9.47 11.52 2.12
N LEU A 72 10.77 11.59 2.30
CA LEU A 72 11.51 10.41 2.64
C LEU A 72 11.15 9.91 4.02
N ASP A 73 10.94 10.83 4.94
CA ASP A 73 10.56 10.45 6.29
C ASP A 73 9.17 9.82 6.28
N LYS A 74 8.26 10.36 5.49
CA LYS A 74 6.94 9.80 5.38
C LYS A 74 7.01 8.39 4.84
N LEU A 75 7.85 8.15 3.87
CA LEU A 75 7.97 6.83 3.30
C LEU A 75 8.53 5.86 4.33
N ARG A 76 9.45 6.30 5.14
CA ARG A 76 10.00 5.44 6.15
C ARG A 76 8.95 5.05 7.15
N ILE A 77 8.16 5.98 7.60
CA ILE A 77 7.13 5.71 8.57
C ILE A 77 6.05 4.85 7.94
N ALA A 78 5.72 5.13 6.69
CA ALA A 78 4.68 4.38 6.02
C ALA A 78 4.97 2.90 5.95
N THR A 79 6.22 2.53 5.87
CA THR A 79 6.55 1.12 5.76
C THR A 79 6.34 0.39 7.07
N ASN A 80 6.07 1.10 8.15
CA ASN A 80 5.87 0.49 9.45
C ASN A 80 4.41 0.47 9.88
N CYS A 81 3.51 0.92 9.05
CA CYS A 81 2.10 0.91 9.37
C CYS A 81 1.34 0.16 8.31
N GLY A 82 0.30 -0.50 8.67
CA GLY A 82 -0.49 -1.22 7.70
C GLY A 82 -1.89 -1.51 8.18
N TYR A 83 -2.76 -1.82 7.26
CA TYR A 83 -4.15 -2.09 7.52
C TYR A 83 -4.35 -3.60 7.57
N VAL A 84 -5.02 -4.10 8.59
CA VAL A 84 -5.22 -5.54 8.74
C VAL A 84 -6.37 -5.94 7.81
N LEU A 85 -6.01 -6.65 6.74
CA LEU A 85 -6.98 -7.09 5.76
C LEU A 85 -7.68 -8.37 6.19
N GLU A 86 -6.92 -9.29 6.76
CA GLU A 86 -7.46 -10.57 7.18
C GLU A 86 -6.64 -11.12 8.33
N MET A 87 -7.22 -12.00 9.12
CA MET A 87 -6.52 -12.63 10.21
C MET A 87 -6.67 -14.12 10.07
N GLY A 88 -5.64 -14.85 10.35
CA GLY A 88 -5.69 -16.30 10.33
C GLY A 88 -6.59 -16.81 11.44
N PRO A 89 -7.04 -18.04 11.34
CA PRO A 89 -8.02 -18.56 12.30
C PRO A 89 -7.50 -18.69 13.72
N LEU A 90 -6.18 -18.74 13.88
CA LEU A 90 -5.62 -18.87 15.22
C LEU A 90 -4.95 -17.60 15.71
N ALA A 91 -5.16 -16.49 15.02
CA ALA A 91 -4.56 -15.22 15.42
C ALA A 91 -5.04 -14.87 16.82
N TYR A 92 -4.09 -14.59 17.70
CA TYR A 92 -4.34 -14.21 19.08
C TYR A 92 -5.14 -15.26 19.87
N TYR A 93 -5.02 -16.52 19.43
CA TYR A 93 -5.78 -17.58 20.09
C TYR A 93 -5.12 -18.02 21.39
N ASP A 94 -3.80 -17.94 21.50
CA ASP A 94 -3.09 -18.42 22.66
C ASP A 94 -3.32 -17.49 23.83
N ARG A 95 -4.12 -17.93 24.80
CA ARG A 95 -4.47 -17.11 25.92
C ARG A 95 -3.34 -16.86 26.88
N GLU A 96 -2.36 -17.71 26.89
CA GLU A 96 -1.21 -17.49 27.72
C GLU A 96 -0.34 -16.39 27.16
N LYS A 97 -0.23 -16.35 25.84
CA LYS A 97 0.58 -15.36 25.20
C LYS A 97 -0.19 -14.05 25.11
N PHE A 98 -1.49 -14.13 24.94
CA PHE A 98 -2.33 -12.95 24.78
C PHE A 98 -3.43 -12.94 25.84
N PRO A 99 -3.03 -12.76 27.10
CA PRO A 99 -4.00 -12.85 28.20
C PRO A 99 -5.05 -11.76 28.17
N THR A 100 -4.76 -10.63 27.53
CA THR A 100 -5.75 -9.56 27.48
C THR A 100 -6.56 -9.60 26.20
N GLY A 101 -6.36 -10.64 25.40
CA GLY A 101 -7.11 -10.78 24.16
C GLY A 101 -6.35 -10.27 22.96
N PRO A 102 -7.00 -10.18 21.83
CA PRO A 102 -6.34 -9.78 20.60
C PRO A 102 -5.74 -8.39 20.69
N TRP A 103 -4.57 -8.22 20.10
CA TRP A 103 -3.92 -6.93 20.07
C TRP A 103 -4.48 -6.05 18.96
N CYS A 104 -5.14 -6.66 17.97
CA CYS A 104 -5.75 -5.91 16.90
C CYS A 104 -6.82 -6.77 16.25
N LYS A 105 -7.57 -6.20 15.35
CA LYS A 105 -8.58 -6.94 14.63
C LYS A 105 -8.64 -6.48 13.20
N LYS A 106 -9.37 -7.19 12.38
CA LYS A 106 -9.51 -6.86 10.98
C LYS A 106 -10.05 -5.43 10.89
N GLY A 107 -9.46 -4.65 10.06
CA GLY A 107 -9.84 -3.25 9.87
C GLY A 107 -9.04 -2.27 10.69
N ASP A 108 -8.16 -2.75 11.56
CA ASP A 108 -7.34 -1.85 12.34
C ASP A 108 -6.09 -1.47 11.57
N TRP A 109 -5.54 -0.33 11.89
CA TRP A 109 -4.24 0.06 11.39
C TRP A 109 -3.24 -0.32 12.47
N VAL A 110 -2.21 -1.05 12.10
CA VAL A 110 -1.23 -1.56 13.04
C VAL A 110 0.16 -1.07 12.70
N ILE A 111 1.02 -1.11 13.69
CA ILE A 111 2.40 -0.71 13.54
C ILE A 111 3.24 -1.95 13.72
N PHE A 112 4.25 -2.13 12.89
CA PHE A 112 5.11 -3.29 12.98
C PHE A 112 6.54 -2.87 12.64
N ALA A 113 7.49 -3.70 12.96
CA ALA A 113 8.87 -3.38 12.70
C ALA A 113 9.12 -3.38 11.19
N ARG A 114 10.02 -2.53 10.76
CA ARG A 114 10.30 -2.38 9.36
C ARG A 114 10.53 -3.66 8.61
N TYR A 115 11.20 -4.59 9.17
CA TYR A 115 11.49 -5.82 8.49
C TYR A 115 10.67 -7.01 8.97
N ALA A 116 9.58 -6.74 9.66
CA ALA A 116 8.75 -7.82 10.15
C ALA A 116 7.96 -8.45 9.01
N GLY A 117 7.74 -9.71 9.13
CA GLY A 117 6.88 -10.44 8.19
C GLY A 117 7.48 -10.70 6.85
N THR A 118 6.66 -11.27 5.99
CA THR A 118 7.07 -11.60 4.65
C THR A 118 6.37 -10.65 3.69
N ARG A 119 7.14 -10.07 2.79
CA ARG A 119 6.57 -9.16 1.82
C ARG A 119 6.15 -9.93 0.60
N LEU A 120 4.97 -9.67 0.11
CA LEU A 120 4.44 -10.37 -1.03
C LEU A 120 4.00 -9.34 -2.06
N PRO A 121 4.65 -9.28 -3.20
CA PRO A 121 4.25 -8.31 -4.22
C PRO A 121 2.93 -8.71 -4.86
N ILE A 122 2.10 -7.74 -5.10
CA ILE A 122 0.85 -7.96 -5.80
C ILE A 122 0.71 -6.83 -6.81
N GLU A 123 -0.28 -6.92 -7.64
CA GLU A 123 -0.46 -5.91 -8.64
C GLU A 123 -0.75 -4.58 -7.98
N GLY A 124 0.03 -3.59 -8.25
CA GLY A 124 -0.15 -2.26 -7.69
C GLY A 124 0.59 -2.01 -6.40
N GLY A 125 1.23 -3.01 -5.82
CA GLY A 125 1.94 -2.78 -4.57
C GLY A 125 2.36 -4.08 -3.92
N GLU A 126 2.22 -4.15 -2.63
CA GLU A 126 2.60 -5.36 -1.90
C GLU A 126 1.75 -5.49 -0.66
N VAL A 127 1.66 -6.69 -0.15
CA VAL A 127 1.04 -6.94 1.14
C VAL A 127 2.09 -7.61 1.99
N ARG A 128 1.87 -7.68 3.30
CA ARG A 128 2.76 -8.35 4.21
C ARG A 128 2.01 -9.35 5.01
N ILE A 129 2.67 -10.45 5.33
CA ILE A 129 2.09 -11.46 6.20
C ILE A 129 2.92 -11.42 7.46
N LEU A 130 2.27 -11.10 8.58
CA LEU A 130 2.94 -10.99 9.86
C LEU A 130 2.47 -12.07 10.80
N ASN A 131 3.29 -12.41 11.77
CA ASN A 131 2.79 -13.23 12.87
C ASN A 131 2.01 -12.29 13.80
N ASP A 132 1.10 -12.85 14.55
CA ASP A 132 0.25 -12.04 15.41
C ASP A 132 1.07 -11.28 16.46
N ASP A 133 2.19 -11.82 16.92
CA ASP A 133 2.97 -11.16 17.93
C ASP A 133 3.96 -10.14 17.33
N GLU A 134 3.91 -9.93 16.04
CA GLU A 134 4.76 -8.92 15.42
C GLU A 134 4.10 -7.56 15.38
N VAL A 135 2.88 -7.44 15.84
CA VAL A 135 2.20 -6.16 15.88
C VAL A 135 2.69 -5.42 17.10
N LEU A 136 3.22 -4.23 16.90
CA LEU A 136 3.75 -3.43 18.00
C LEU A 136 2.71 -2.52 18.62
N GLY A 137 1.68 -2.19 17.87
CA GLY A 137 0.63 -1.31 18.38
C GLY A 137 -0.39 -1.02 17.32
N THR A 138 -1.38 -0.23 17.65
CA THR A 138 -2.40 0.17 16.69
C THR A 138 -2.45 1.69 16.65
N ILE A 139 -2.99 2.22 15.57
CA ILE A 139 -3.06 3.64 15.41
C ILE A 139 -4.36 3.93 14.70
N LYS A 140 -5.07 4.96 15.06
CA LYS A 140 -6.35 5.22 14.47
C LYS A 140 -6.24 5.75 13.07
N ASP A 141 -5.31 6.62 12.82
CA ASP A 141 -5.16 7.23 11.52
C ASP A 141 -3.69 7.29 11.18
N PRO A 142 -3.22 6.50 10.25
CA PRO A 142 -1.80 6.49 9.92
C PRO A 142 -1.31 7.83 9.42
N GLU A 143 -2.19 8.64 8.85
CA GLU A 143 -1.76 9.92 8.38
C GLU A 143 -1.46 10.87 9.50
N SER A 144 -2.01 10.64 10.65
CA SER A 144 -1.76 11.54 11.76
C SER A 144 -0.30 11.46 12.20
N VAL A 145 0.33 10.32 12.02
CA VAL A 145 1.72 10.18 12.35
C VAL A 145 2.57 10.97 11.37
N LEU A 146 2.16 10.97 10.11
CA LEU A 146 2.91 11.65 9.10
C LEU A 146 2.80 13.15 9.20
N HIS A 147 1.72 13.64 9.74
CA HIS A 147 1.53 15.05 9.85
C HIS A 147 2.02 15.61 11.14
N HIS A 148 2.58 14.79 11.96
CA HIS A 148 2.99 15.26 13.21
C HIS A 148 4.27 16.00 13.05
N ASN A 149 4.45 16.99 13.72
CA ASN A 149 5.67 17.67 13.59
C ASN A 149 5.90 18.51 14.61
#